data_f2218d654efea390da62391634926a25
#
_entry.id   f2218d654efea390da62391634926a25
#
_cell.length_a   1.000
_cell.length_b   1.000
_cell.length_c   1.000
_cell.angle_alpha   90.00
_cell.angle_beta   90.00
_cell.angle_gamma   90.00
#
_symmetry.space_group_name_H-M   'P 1'
#
loop_
_entity.id
_entity.type
_entity.pdbx_description
1 polymer ?
#
loop_
_entity_poly.entity_id
_entity_poly.type
_entity_poly.pdbx_seq_one_letter_code
_entity_poly.pdbx_strand_id
1 'polypeptide(L)'
;PSSAASDVYKRQMNYRAWKEDTPIVVPMYYDYPETVFWGKNQAPNQYFFGSELMVTPVTTKCIPELKRAKTKVWLPEGTWFDFFNGMIYEGGRSMDLYRTLEEIPVLAKAGAIIPMTEKISALDVESNPDELTVRVYAGADNTFALYEDDNTTMAYEKDDCAKTSMTLDWGARKFTIAPVEGNQSLVPESRMYCVEFGGSTAKEAKVFVNGVEADAEVREKDGLLTIAVTDVKPQDTVTICLPEDTEIAKNDVMTRAMDLLLHAEISYITKEQIANLLHKADGKVAILAAELQSMELSNDLRGALLE
;
A
#
# COMPACT_ATOMS: atom_id res chain seq x y z
N PRO A 1 6.24 0.96 14.65
CA PRO A 1 6.96 0.82 13.38
C PRO A 1 6.38 1.72 12.28
N SER A 2 5.03 1.94 12.27
CA SER A 2 4.38 2.66 11.18
C SER A 2 4.61 4.18 11.16
N SER A 3 4.90 4.82 12.28
CA SER A 3 5.09 6.28 12.34
C SER A 3 6.36 6.71 11.61
N ALA A 4 7.39 5.94 11.73
CA ALA A 4 8.70 6.20 11.16
C ALA A 4 8.69 6.08 9.63
N ALA A 5 8.18 4.96 9.11
CA ALA A 5 8.09 4.73 7.68
C ALA A 5 7.28 5.81 6.94
N SER A 6 6.29 6.41 7.62
CA SER A 6 5.44 7.43 7.01
C SER A 6 6.01 8.86 7.03
N ASP A 7 7.12 9.13 7.72
CA ASP A 7 7.60 10.51 7.86
C ASP A 7 8.09 11.11 6.54
N VAL A 8 8.76 10.34 5.70
CA VAL A 8 9.15 10.78 4.36
C VAL A 8 7.89 11.10 3.54
N TYR A 9 6.90 10.21 3.53
CA TYR A 9 5.65 10.44 2.81
C TYR A 9 4.87 11.65 3.35
N LYS A 10 4.79 11.83 4.67
CA LYS A 10 4.13 13.00 5.29
C LYS A 10 4.77 14.32 4.88
N ARG A 11 6.09 14.36 4.76
CA ARG A 11 6.81 15.57 4.34
C ARG A 11 6.42 16.00 2.93
N GLN A 12 6.26 15.04 2.00
CA GLN A 12 5.75 15.32 0.67
C GLN A 12 4.36 15.97 0.72
N MET A 13 3.49 15.44 1.58
CA MET A 13 2.13 15.93 1.71
C MET A 13 2.09 17.31 2.37
N ASN A 14 2.98 17.60 3.33
CA ASN A 14 3.14 18.94 3.90
C ASN A 14 3.57 19.96 2.84
N TYR A 15 4.54 19.60 1.99
CA TYR A 15 4.96 20.46 0.88
C TYR A 15 3.81 20.74 -0.10
N ARG A 16 3.03 19.73 -0.46
CA ARG A 16 1.84 19.89 -1.31
C ARG A 16 0.78 20.76 -0.64
N ALA A 17 0.57 20.59 0.65
CA ALA A 17 -0.38 21.42 1.40
C ALA A 17 0.03 22.91 1.37
N TRP A 18 1.32 23.18 1.47
CA TRP A 18 1.84 24.56 1.37
C TRP A 18 1.82 25.10 -0.07
N LYS A 19 2.24 24.31 -1.07
CA LYS A 19 2.44 24.79 -2.45
C LYS A 19 1.16 24.77 -3.27
N GLU A 20 0.27 23.81 -3.03
CA GLU A 20 -0.89 23.47 -3.87
C GLU A 20 -2.22 23.63 -3.11
N ASP A 21 -2.19 24.10 -1.87
CA ASP A 21 -3.38 24.17 -0.99
C ASP A 21 -4.12 22.84 -0.85
N THR A 22 -3.42 21.71 -1.01
CA THR A 22 -4.00 20.36 -0.95
C THR A 22 -3.81 19.78 0.46
N PRO A 23 -4.88 19.59 1.24
CA PRO A 23 -4.76 19.05 2.61
C PRO A 23 -4.11 17.68 2.66
N ILE A 24 -3.38 17.37 3.74
CA ILE A 24 -2.76 16.07 3.96
C ILE A 24 -3.82 14.99 4.11
N VAL A 25 -4.87 15.29 4.86
CA VAL A 25 -6.03 14.41 5.08
C VAL A 25 -7.22 15.02 4.33
N VAL A 26 -7.72 14.25 3.37
CA VAL A 26 -8.83 14.69 2.52
C VAL A 26 -10.03 13.80 2.78
N PRO A 27 -11.14 14.36 3.28
CA PRO A 27 -12.39 13.60 3.38
C PRO A 27 -12.85 13.12 1.99
N MET A 28 -13.42 11.93 1.93
CA MET A 28 -13.82 11.29 0.66
C MET A 28 -14.73 12.16 -0.22
N TYR A 29 -15.56 13.02 0.37
CA TYR A 29 -16.49 13.86 -0.37
C TYR A 29 -15.83 14.99 -1.18
N TYR A 30 -14.55 15.27 -0.99
CA TYR A 30 -13.83 16.24 -1.83
C TYR A 30 -13.63 15.69 -3.26
N ASP A 31 -13.21 14.44 -3.36
CA ASP A 31 -12.95 13.80 -4.66
C ASP A 31 -14.20 13.10 -5.21
N TYR A 32 -15.10 12.68 -4.30
CA TYR A 32 -16.33 11.96 -4.62
C TYR A 32 -17.55 12.65 -3.97
N PRO A 33 -17.94 13.85 -4.43
CA PRO A 33 -19.03 14.62 -3.81
C PRO A 33 -20.39 13.96 -3.95
N GLU A 34 -20.53 12.98 -4.84
CA GLU A 34 -21.82 12.38 -5.16
C GLU A 34 -22.17 11.22 -4.22
N THR A 35 -23.15 11.47 -3.36
CA THR A 35 -24.12 10.49 -2.84
C THR A 35 -23.67 9.45 -1.84
N VAL A 36 -22.52 8.82 -1.97
CA VAL A 36 -22.20 7.61 -1.20
C VAL A 36 -21.85 7.92 0.25
N PHE A 37 -21.37 9.13 0.52
CA PHE A 37 -20.81 9.53 1.82
C PHE A 37 -21.77 10.24 2.75
N TRP A 38 -22.94 10.65 2.27
CA TRP A 38 -23.93 11.41 3.04
C TRP A 38 -24.92 10.52 3.79
N GLY A 39 -24.92 9.21 3.54
CA GLY A 39 -25.81 8.26 4.20
C GLY A 39 -25.22 7.68 5.48
N LYS A 40 -26.04 7.47 6.50
CA LYS A 40 -25.67 6.97 7.84
C LYS A 40 -24.94 5.61 7.87
N ASN A 41 -24.84 4.89 6.74
CA ASN A 41 -24.28 3.53 6.66
C ASN A 41 -23.10 3.40 5.70
N GLN A 42 -22.54 4.49 5.24
CA GLN A 42 -21.42 4.50 4.31
C GLN A 42 -20.15 4.87 5.09
N ALA A 43 -19.03 4.32 4.80
CA ALA A 43 -17.69 4.50 5.35
C ALA A 43 -17.42 5.86 6.09
N PRO A 44 -18.03 6.13 7.27
CA PRO A 44 -18.10 7.47 7.85
C PRO A 44 -16.75 8.01 8.35
N ASN A 45 -15.79 7.12 8.55
CA ASN A 45 -14.48 7.46 9.10
C ASN A 45 -13.37 7.37 8.05
N GLN A 46 -13.71 7.11 6.80
CA GLN A 46 -12.77 6.92 5.71
C GLN A 46 -12.27 8.25 5.16
N TYR A 47 -10.99 8.33 4.83
CA TYR A 47 -10.36 9.51 4.25
C TYR A 47 -9.15 9.14 3.40
N PHE A 48 -8.77 10.03 2.49
CA PHE A 48 -7.48 9.96 1.81
C PHE A 48 -6.37 10.54 2.68
N PHE A 49 -5.25 9.85 2.73
CA PHE A 49 -4.02 10.32 3.34
C PHE A 49 -2.99 10.57 2.23
N GLY A 50 -2.84 11.82 1.85
CA GLY A 50 -2.09 12.20 0.66
C GLY A 50 -2.72 11.71 -0.63
N SER A 51 -1.88 11.45 -1.64
CA SER A 51 -2.32 11.06 -2.99
C SER A 51 -2.39 9.54 -3.21
N GLU A 52 -1.74 8.75 -2.35
CA GLU A 52 -1.51 7.32 -2.60
C GLU A 52 -2.32 6.40 -1.71
N LEU A 53 -2.75 6.88 -0.54
CA LEU A 53 -3.31 6.05 0.50
C LEU A 53 -4.73 6.48 0.88
N MET A 54 -5.56 5.50 1.17
CA MET A 54 -6.89 5.65 1.76
C MET A 54 -6.92 4.90 3.09
N VAL A 55 -7.43 5.55 4.13
CA VAL A 55 -7.44 5.02 5.49
C VAL A 55 -8.86 4.88 5.99
N THR A 56 -9.17 3.75 6.60
CA THR A 56 -10.46 3.50 7.25
C THR A 56 -10.24 3.06 8.70
N PRO A 57 -10.22 4.00 9.65
CA PRO A 57 -10.01 3.66 11.06
C PRO A 57 -11.07 2.71 11.59
N VAL A 58 -10.63 1.73 12.37
CA VAL A 58 -11.54 0.81 13.07
C VAL A 58 -12.03 1.48 14.34
N THR A 59 -13.33 1.80 14.40
CA THR A 59 -13.97 2.47 15.55
C THR A 59 -15.03 1.59 16.24
N THR A 60 -15.16 0.34 15.80
CA THR A 60 -16.08 -0.64 16.37
C THR A 60 -15.38 -1.55 17.37
N LYS A 61 -16.17 -2.17 18.25
CA LYS A 61 -15.64 -3.17 19.18
C LYS A 61 -15.24 -4.43 18.45
N CYS A 62 -14.24 -5.12 19.02
CA CYS A 62 -13.87 -6.47 18.59
C CYS A 62 -15.08 -7.42 18.72
N ILE A 63 -15.30 -8.22 17.68
CA ILE A 63 -16.27 -9.31 17.65
C ILE A 63 -15.59 -10.50 18.34
N PRO A 64 -16.08 -10.93 19.54
CA PRO A 64 -15.38 -11.94 20.33
C PRO A 64 -15.17 -13.25 19.57
N GLU A 65 -16.18 -13.69 18.81
CA GLU A 65 -16.17 -14.89 17.98
C GLU A 65 -15.02 -14.90 16.97
N LEU A 66 -14.67 -13.74 16.39
CA LEU A 66 -13.69 -13.63 15.31
C LEU A 66 -12.32 -13.14 15.76
N LYS A 67 -12.22 -12.57 16.97
CA LYS A 67 -11.05 -11.82 17.44
C LYS A 67 -10.67 -10.68 16.48
N ARG A 68 -11.64 -10.14 15.77
CA ARG A 68 -11.48 -9.05 14.80
C ARG A 68 -12.57 -8.01 15.00
N ALA A 69 -12.25 -6.78 14.70
CA ALA A 69 -13.24 -5.72 14.62
C ALA A 69 -13.62 -5.46 13.16
N LYS A 70 -14.84 -5.01 12.94
CA LYS A 70 -15.38 -4.76 11.60
C LYS A 70 -15.42 -3.25 11.33
N THR A 71 -14.98 -2.83 10.15
CA THR A 71 -15.18 -1.49 9.65
C THR A 71 -15.72 -1.51 8.22
N LYS A 72 -16.62 -0.59 7.92
CA LYS A 72 -17.15 -0.46 6.56
C LYS A 72 -16.24 0.42 5.73
N VAL A 73 -15.95 0.00 4.51
CA VAL A 73 -15.20 0.73 3.52
C VAL A 73 -16.02 0.89 2.24
N TRP A 74 -15.85 2.01 1.56
CA TRP A 74 -16.22 2.18 0.17
C TRP A 74 -14.95 2.33 -0.66
N LEU A 75 -14.81 1.49 -1.67
CA LEU A 75 -13.66 1.51 -2.59
C LEU A 75 -14.07 2.21 -3.87
N PRO A 76 -13.43 3.33 -4.26
CA PRO A 76 -13.52 3.87 -5.60
C PRO A 76 -13.18 2.81 -6.66
N GLU A 77 -13.58 3.05 -7.92
CA GLU A 77 -13.22 2.15 -9.03
C GLU A 77 -11.70 1.95 -9.12
N GLY A 78 -11.28 0.77 -9.57
CA GLY A 78 -9.88 0.36 -9.68
C GLY A 78 -9.49 -0.71 -8.67
N THR A 79 -8.22 -1.06 -8.67
CA THR A 79 -7.66 -2.09 -7.77
C THR A 79 -7.00 -1.41 -6.57
N TRP A 80 -7.24 -1.97 -5.39
CA TRP A 80 -6.73 -1.48 -4.11
C TRP A 80 -5.96 -2.57 -3.39
N PHE A 81 -4.89 -2.19 -2.73
CA PHE A 81 -3.98 -3.10 -2.00
C PHE A 81 -3.94 -2.70 -0.53
N ASP A 82 -4.19 -3.66 0.35
CA ASP A 82 -3.97 -3.42 1.78
C ASP A 82 -2.46 -3.31 2.04
N PHE A 83 -2.06 -2.18 2.61
CA PHE A 83 -0.66 -1.83 2.82
C PHE A 83 0.05 -2.79 3.80
N PHE A 84 -0.68 -3.30 4.79
CA PHE A 84 -0.11 -4.13 5.86
C PHE A 84 -0.15 -5.62 5.57
N ASN A 85 -1.22 -6.11 4.98
CA ASN A 85 -1.41 -7.55 4.77
C ASN A 85 -1.41 -7.99 3.30
N GLY A 86 -1.27 -7.04 2.37
CA GLY A 86 -1.14 -7.32 0.94
C GLY A 86 -2.42 -7.82 0.26
N MET A 87 -3.59 -7.77 0.93
CA MET A 87 -4.87 -8.12 0.30
C MET A 87 -5.19 -7.20 -0.86
N ILE A 88 -5.73 -7.77 -1.91
CA ILE A 88 -6.11 -7.08 -3.15
C ILE A 88 -7.63 -7.04 -3.24
N TYR A 89 -8.17 -5.86 -3.46
CA TYR A 89 -9.60 -5.62 -3.56
C TYR A 89 -9.94 -4.92 -4.87
N GLU A 90 -10.99 -5.39 -5.52
CA GLU A 90 -11.60 -4.68 -6.64
C GLU A 90 -12.56 -3.61 -6.11
N GLY A 91 -12.39 -2.38 -6.60
CA GLY A 91 -13.18 -1.21 -6.23
C GLY A 91 -14.56 -1.16 -6.88
N GLY A 92 -15.15 0.04 -6.87
CA GLY A 92 -16.52 0.29 -7.34
C GLY A 92 -17.60 -0.24 -6.38
N ARG A 93 -17.27 -0.53 -5.12
CA ARG A 93 -18.21 -1.16 -4.16
C ARG A 93 -17.96 -0.76 -2.70
N SER A 94 -18.99 -0.98 -1.89
CA SER A 94 -18.85 -0.98 -0.43
C SER A 94 -18.71 -2.40 0.09
N MET A 95 -17.89 -2.58 1.12
CA MET A 95 -17.71 -3.86 1.79
C MET A 95 -17.35 -3.65 3.26
N ASP A 96 -17.41 -4.72 4.04
CA ASP A 96 -16.90 -4.75 5.40
C ASP A 96 -15.51 -5.37 5.41
N LEU A 97 -14.57 -4.76 6.14
CA LEU A 97 -13.23 -5.29 6.39
C LEU A 97 -13.12 -5.74 7.84
N TYR A 98 -12.46 -6.85 8.08
CA TYR A 98 -12.27 -7.45 9.41
C TYR A 98 -10.79 -7.44 9.77
N ARG A 99 -10.42 -6.73 10.83
CA ARG A 99 -9.02 -6.53 11.24
C ARG A 99 -8.80 -6.94 12.69
N THR A 100 -7.63 -7.50 12.94
CA THR A 100 -7.14 -7.76 14.29
C THR A 100 -6.79 -6.44 15.00
N LEU A 101 -6.39 -6.51 16.25
CA LEU A 101 -6.01 -5.31 17.01
C LEU A 101 -4.73 -4.66 16.47
N GLU A 102 -3.88 -5.44 15.83
CA GLU A 102 -2.59 -4.99 15.30
C GLU A 102 -2.69 -4.40 13.88
N GLU A 103 -3.87 -4.50 13.25
CA GLU A 103 -4.08 -4.07 11.87
C GLU A 103 -5.08 -2.92 11.77
N ILE A 104 -4.77 -1.94 10.93
CA ILE A 104 -5.72 -0.93 10.48
C ILE A 104 -5.83 -0.98 8.96
N PRO A 105 -7.02 -0.84 8.36
CA PRO A 105 -7.14 -0.76 6.91
C PRO A 105 -6.49 0.52 6.38
N VAL A 106 -5.35 0.35 5.73
CA VAL A 106 -4.67 1.37 4.93
C VAL A 106 -4.54 0.79 3.53
N LEU A 107 -5.20 1.41 2.58
CA LEU A 107 -5.33 0.87 1.23
C LEU A 107 -4.57 1.77 0.25
N ALA A 108 -3.65 1.19 -0.49
CA ALA A 108 -2.94 1.85 -1.58
C ALA A 108 -3.70 1.61 -2.89
N LYS A 109 -3.81 2.65 -3.72
CA LYS A 109 -4.37 2.50 -5.07
C LYS A 109 -3.41 1.76 -6.01
N ALA A 110 -3.90 1.18 -7.07
CA ALA A 110 -3.06 0.67 -8.15
C ALA A 110 -2.12 1.77 -8.66
N GLY A 111 -0.86 1.44 -8.88
CA GLY A 111 0.17 2.38 -9.27
C GLY A 111 0.77 3.21 -8.13
N ALA A 112 0.31 3.09 -6.90
CA ALA A 112 0.81 3.90 -5.78
C ALA A 112 2.33 3.79 -5.61
N ILE A 113 2.97 4.93 -5.37
CA ILE A 113 4.42 5.06 -5.11
C ILE A 113 4.58 5.73 -3.74
N ILE A 114 5.10 5.00 -2.76
CA ILE A 114 5.14 5.42 -1.37
C ILE A 114 6.58 5.38 -0.86
N PRO A 115 7.27 6.52 -0.80
CA PRO A 115 8.60 6.60 -0.23
C PRO A 115 8.53 6.54 1.31
N MET A 116 9.42 5.76 1.91
CA MET A 116 9.50 5.49 3.33
C MET A 116 10.95 5.43 3.78
N THR A 117 11.19 5.49 5.09
CA THR A 117 12.47 5.14 5.69
C THR A 117 12.25 4.27 6.91
N GLU A 118 13.07 3.26 7.10
CA GLU A 118 13.08 2.43 8.30
C GLU A 118 13.97 3.02 9.40
N LYS A 119 14.95 3.81 9.00
CA LYS A 119 15.89 4.45 9.92
C LYS A 119 15.34 5.78 10.39
N ILE A 120 14.67 5.77 11.54
CA ILE A 120 14.46 6.99 12.32
C ILE A 120 15.33 6.87 13.56
N SER A 121 16.44 7.56 13.57
CA SER A 121 16.99 8.02 14.82
C SER A 121 16.16 9.25 15.23
N ALA A 122 15.61 9.23 16.43
CA ALA A 122 14.88 10.37 16.99
C ALA A 122 15.77 11.64 17.15
N LEU A 123 17.01 11.57 16.72
CA LEU A 123 18.05 12.57 16.85
C LEU A 123 18.55 13.12 15.50
N ASP A 124 18.25 12.45 14.37
CA ASP A 124 18.67 12.87 13.01
C ASP A 124 17.50 13.44 12.20
N VAL A 125 16.85 14.45 12.73
CA VAL A 125 15.79 15.18 12.01
C VAL A 125 16.38 16.11 10.93
N GLU A 126 17.69 16.32 10.97
CA GLU A 126 18.38 17.37 10.18
C GLU A 126 18.87 16.90 8.81
N SER A 127 18.96 15.59 8.55
CA SER A 127 19.44 15.09 7.27
C SER A 127 18.40 14.28 6.50
N ASN A 128 18.45 14.38 5.17
CA ASN A 128 17.67 13.51 4.32
C ASN A 128 18.27 12.09 4.33
N PRO A 129 17.43 11.03 4.27
CA PRO A 129 17.90 9.66 4.48
C PRO A 129 18.85 9.19 3.37
N ASP A 130 19.91 8.51 3.75
CA ASP A 130 20.84 7.81 2.85
C ASP A 130 20.31 6.45 2.37
N GLU A 131 19.24 5.96 3.00
CA GLU A 131 18.53 4.74 2.64
C GLU A 131 17.03 5.03 2.55
N LEU A 132 16.44 4.77 1.39
CA LEU A 132 15.04 4.98 1.10
C LEU A 132 14.37 3.70 0.62
N THR A 133 13.30 3.31 1.30
CA THR A 133 12.39 2.28 0.83
C THR A 133 11.29 2.92 0.01
N VAL A 134 11.06 2.43 -1.21
CA VAL A 134 9.99 2.91 -2.08
C VAL A 134 9.06 1.76 -2.39
N ARG A 135 7.86 1.75 -1.78
CA ARG A 135 6.85 0.75 -2.08
C ARG A 135 6.03 1.16 -3.29
N VAL A 136 6.00 0.29 -4.30
CA VAL A 136 5.33 0.49 -5.58
C VAL A 136 4.28 -0.58 -5.78
N TYR A 137 3.04 -0.19 -6.06
CA TYR A 137 1.96 -1.15 -6.29
C TYR A 137 1.67 -1.33 -7.77
N ALA A 138 1.42 -2.58 -8.15
CA ALA A 138 1.08 -2.97 -9.52
C ALA A 138 -0.24 -2.34 -10.01
N GLY A 139 -0.48 -2.35 -11.32
CA GLY A 139 -1.82 -2.25 -11.88
C GLY A 139 -2.15 -0.95 -12.61
N ALA A 140 -1.41 0.15 -12.40
CA ALA A 140 -1.65 1.40 -13.12
C ALA A 140 -0.38 2.24 -13.24
N ASP A 141 -0.36 3.13 -14.23
CA ASP A 141 0.69 4.15 -14.38
C ASP A 141 0.56 5.20 -13.29
N ASN A 142 1.70 5.69 -12.80
CA ASN A 142 1.73 6.80 -11.85
C ASN A 142 3.09 7.50 -11.86
N THR A 143 3.08 8.74 -11.40
CA THR A 143 4.29 9.52 -11.14
C THR A 143 4.17 10.18 -9.78
N PHE A 144 5.22 10.07 -8.98
CA PHE A 144 5.34 10.66 -7.66
C PHE A 144 6.63 11.48 -7.57
N ALA A 145 6.57 12.70 -7.06
CA ALA A 145 7.73 13.54 -6.85
C ALA A 145 8.16 13.50 -5.38
N LEU A 146 9.30 12.89 -5.10
CA LEU A 146 9.94 12.97 -3.80
C LEU A 146 10.51 14.37 -3.62
N TYR A 147 10.07 15.07 -2.59
CA TYR A 147 10.54 16.40 -2.21
C TYR A 147 11.47 16.31 -1.00
N GLU A 148 12.56 17.06 -1.02
CA GLU A 148 13.54 17.14 0.07
C GLU A 148 14.06 18.57 0.21
N ASP A 149 14.24 19.01 1.44
CA ASP A 149 14.78 20.33 1.82
C ASP A 149 15.82 20.17 2.94
N ASP A 150 16.25 21.27 3.54
CA ASP A 150 17.23 21.28 4.65
C ASP A 150 16.61 20.90 6.01
N ASN A 151 15.31 20.63 6.07
CA ASN A 151 14.54 20.24 7.26
C ASN A 151 14.56 21.26 8.43
N THR A 152 15.21 22.39 8.29
CA THR A 152 15.48 23.31 9.40
C THR A 152 15.09 24.76 9.11
N THR A 153 15.17 25.20 7.86
CA THR A 153 14.88 26.58 7.48
C THR A 153 13.65 26.68 6.58
N MET A 154 13.26 27.91 6.26
CA MET A 154 12.20 28.20 5.29
C MET A 154 12.77 28.50 3.89
N ALA A 155 13.94 27.99 3.57
CA ALA A 155 14.59 28.22 2.26
C ALA A 155 13.74 27.68 1.09
N TYR A 156 12.88 26.68 1.34
CA TYR A 156 11.92 26.15 0.38
C TYR A 156 10.94 27.20 -0.16
N GLU A 157 10.65 28.27 0.58
CA GLU A 157 9.82 29.39 0.08
C GLU A 157 10.46 30.10 -1.11
N LYS A 158 11.76 29.94 -1.28
CA LYS A 158 12.55 30.47 -2.40
C LYS A 158 12.93 29.38 -3.40
N ASP A 159 12.18 28.25 -3.40
CA ASP A 159 12.44 27.07 -4.21
C ASP A 159 13.82 26.41 -3.97
N ASP A 160 14.44 26.64 -2.80
CA ASP A 160 15.66 25.93 -2.38
C ASP A 160 15.29 24.55 -1.84
N CYS A 161 15.07 23.64 -2.76
CA CYS A 161 14.66 22.25 -2.52
C CYS A 161 15.20 21.33 -3.60
N ALA A 162 15.16 20.04 -3.33
CA ALA A 162 15.47 18.97 -4.25
C ALA A 162 14.21 18.16 -4.56
N LYS A 163 14.06 17.71 -5.80
CA LYS A 163 12.94 16.87 -6.24
C LYS A 163 13.43 15.70 -7.04
N THR A 164 12.95 14.51 -6.71
CA THR A 164 13.25 13.28 -7.45
C THR A 164 11.95 12.69 -7.99
N SER A 165 11.79 12.70 -9.31
CA SER A 165 10.62 12.10 -9.95
C SER A 165 10.75 10.58 -9.98
N MET A 166 9.70 9.88 -9.54
CA MET A 166 9.57 8.43 -9.56
C MET A 166 8.36 8.07 -10.41
N THR A 167 8.55 7.27 -11.46
CA THR A 167 7.50 6.96 -12.43
C THR A 167 7.35 5.46 -12.62
N LEU A 168 6.15 4.96 -12.47
CA LEU A 168 5.75 3.61 -12.88
C LEU A 168 5.01 3.69 -14.21
N ASP A 169 5.57 3.08 -15.23
CA ASP A 169 4.89 2.72 -16.48
C ASP A 169 4.51 1.23 -16.37
N TRP A 170 3.27 0.99 -15.95
CA TRP A 170 2.80 -0.37 -15.76
C TRP A 170 2.65 -1.12 -17.07
N GLY A 171 2.28 -0.42 -18.15
CA GLY A 171 2.21 -1.00 -19.49
C GLY A 171 3.55 -1.56 -19.96
N ALA A 172 4.63 -0.83 -19.73
CA ALA A 172 5.99 -1.25 -20.05
C ALA A 172 6.68 -2.09 -18.96
N ARG A 173 6.02 -2.35 -17.82
CA ARG A 173 6.59 -3.04 -16.66
C ARG A 173 7.88 -2.37 -16.15
N LYS A 174 7.90 -1.05 -16.18
CA LYS A 174 9.09 -0.25 -15.90
C LYS A 174 8.86 0.77 -14.80
N PHE A 175 9.75 0.78 -13.82
CA PHE A 175 9.82 1.81 -12.79
C PHE A 175 11.11 2.61 -12.95
N THR A 176 11.01 3.93 -12.91
CA THR A 176 12.15 4.83 -13.12
C THR A 176 12.26 5.82 -11.96
N ILE A 177 13.46 5.96 -11.43
CA ILE A 177 13.85 7.05 -10.52
C ILE A 177 14.71 7.99 -11.36
N ALA A 178 14.23 9.21 -11.57
CA ALA A 178 14.93 10.22 -12.36
C ALA A 178 16.05 10.91 -11.55
N PRO A 179 17.00 11.59 -12.21
CA PRO A 179 17.96 12.44 -11.53
C PRO A 179 17.27 13.48 -10.64
N VAL A 180 17.97 13.84 -9.56
CA VAL A 180 17.51 14.89 -8.66
C VAL A 180 17.53 16.26 -9.37
N GLU A 181 16.41 16.93 -9.38
CA GLU A 181 16.24 18.31 -9.85
C GLU A 181 16.35 19.29 -8.69
N GLY A 182 16.84 20.51 -8.94
CA GLY A 182 16.99 21.56 -7.96
C GLY A 182 18.32 21.49 -7.19
N ASN A 183 18.31 21.75 -5.88
CA ASN A 183 19.53 21.83 -5.08
C ASN A 183 20.00 20.44 -4.63
N GLN A 184 20.91 19.83 -5.41
CA GLN A 184 21.44 18.50 -5.13
C GLN A 184 22.29 18.43 -3.84
N SER A 185 22.72 19.55 -3.27
CA SER A 185 23.44 19.54 -2.00
C SER A 185 22.58 19.21 -0.76
N LEU A 186 21.26 19.21 -0.95
CA LEU A 186 20.28 18.85 0.09
C LEU A 186 20.08 17.34 0.22
N VAL A 187 20.55 16.57 -0.73
CA VAL A 187 20.42 15.11 -0.72
C VAL A 187 21.78 14.44 -0.48
N PRO A 188 21.83 13.19 0.01
CA PRO A 188 23.08 12.46 0.17
C PRO A 188 23.88 12.37 -1.13
N GLU A 189 25.22 12.40 -1.02
CA GLU A 189 26.13 12.19 -2.18
C GLU A 189 25.91 10.84 -2.86
N SER A 190 25.46 9.86 -2.09
CA SER A 190 25.12 8.52 -2.55
C SER A 190 23.97 7.98 -1.69
N ARG A 191 23.02 7.32 -2.33
CA ARG A 191 21.81 6.76 -1.68
C ARG A 191 21.63 5.30 -2.06
N MET A 192 21.13 4.51 -1.11
CA MET A 192 20.55 3.21 -1.39
C MET A 192 19.02 3.34 -1.57
N TYR A 193 18.51 2.81 -2.67
CA TYR A 193 17.07 2.63 -2.88
C TYR A 193 16.70 1.17 -2.70
N CYS A 194 15.78 0.90 -1.80
CA CYS A 194 15.11 -0.38 -1.61
C CYS A 194 13.72 -0.31 -2.23
N VAL A 195 13.57 -0.76 -3.47
CA VAL A 195 12.28 -0.70 -4.17
C VAL A 195 11.51 -1.99 -3.94
N GLU A 196 10.29 -1.87 -3.38
CA GLU A 196 9.42 -2.99 -3.06
C GLU A 196 8.20 -2.99 -3.99
N PHE A 197 8.07 -4.00 -4.85
CA PHE A 197 6.86 -4.17 -5.67
C PHE A 197 5.84 -5.03 -4.94
N GLY A 198 4.70 -4.41 -4.60
CA GLY A 198 3.54 -5.07 -3.98
C GLY A 198 2.46 -5.42 -4.99
N GLY A 199 1.75 -6.52 -4.74
CA GLY A 199 0.60 -6.93 -5.55
C GLY A 199 0.94 -7.35 -6.97
N SER A 200 2.18 -7.75 -7.26
CA SER A 200 2.65 -8.22 -8.57
C SER A 200 3.03 -9.69 -8.54
N THR A 201 2.98 -10.36 -9.70
CA THR A 201 3.47 -11.74 -9.87
C THR A 201 4.97 -11.82 -10.12
N ALA A 202 5.67 -10.67 -10.21
CA ALA A 202 7.09 -10.62 -10.50
C ALA A 202 7.92 -11.27 -9.38
N LYS A 203 8.93 -12.05 -9.74
CA LYS A 203 9.88 -12.71 -8.84
C LYS A 203 11.32 -12.31 -9.11
N GLU A 204 11.55 -11.59 -10.20
CA GLU A 204 12.84 -11.11 -10.65
C GLU A 204 12.70 -9.73 -11.30
N ALA A 205 13.78 -9.02 -11.45
CA ALA A 205 13.86 -7.74 -12.13
C ALA A 205 15.24 -7.52 -12.71
N LYS A 206 15.34 -6.70 -13.75
CA LYS A 206 16.60 -6.15 -14.26
C LYS A 206 16.72 -4.70 -13.84
N VAL A 207 17.91 -4.31 -13.42
CA VAL A 207 18.19 -2.95 -12.98
C VAL A 207 19.20 -2.31 -13.93
N PHE A 208 18.97 -1.06 -14.26
CA PHE A 208 19.87 -0.24 -15.08
C PHE A 208 20.15 1.07 -14.34
N VAL A 209 21.42 1.45 -14.29
CA VAL A 209 21.83 2.79 -13.83
C VAL A 209 22.44 3.51 -15.03
N ASN A 210 21.88 4.65 -15.38
CA ASN A 210 22.27 5.42 -16.57
C ASN A 210 22.23 4.59 -17.87
N GLY A 211 21.30 3.65 -17.97
CA GLY A 211 21.14 2.77 -19.14
C GLY A 211 22.12 1.60 -19.20
N VAL A 212 22.99 1.45 -18.22
CA VAL A 212 23.92 0.30 -18.08
C VAL A 212 23.33 -0.66 -17.06
N GLU A 213 23.27 -1.95 -17.39
CA GLU A 213 22.81 -2.99 -16.47
C GLU A 213 23.70 -3.00 -15.21
N ALA A 214 23.09 -2.98 -14.04
CA ALA A 214 23.74 -2.91 -12.75
C ALA A 214 23.36 -4.12 -11.90
N ASP A 215 24.31 -4.57 -11.10
CA ASP A 215 24.04 -5.58 -10.08
C ASP A 215 23.14 -5.00 -8.99
N ALA A 216 22.10 -5.73 -8.64
CA ALA A 216 21.19 -5.38 -7.57
C ALA A 216 20.81 -6.63 -6.77
N GLU A 217 20.61 -6.47 -5.49
CA GLU A 217 20.09 -7.55 -4.66
C GLU A 217 18.57 -7.65 -4.85
N VAL A 218 18.13 -8.80 -5.40
CA VAL A 218 16.71 -9.06 -5.66
C VAL A 218 16.23 -10.18 -4.74
N ARG A 219 15.18 -9.92 -3.96
CA ARG A 219 14.57 -10.89 -3.04
C ARG A 219 13.06 -10.85 -3.15
N GLU A 220 12.43 -12.02 -3.13
CA GLU A 220 10.97 -12.12 -2.99
C GLU A 220 10.67 -12.70 -1.61
N LYS A 221 9.80 -12.02 -0.86
CA LYS A 221 9.32 -12.47 0.43
C LYS A 221 7.91 -11.94 0.71
N ASP A 222 7.03 -12.81 1.17
CA ASP A 222 5.68 -12.46 1.62
C ASP A 222 4.85 -11.67 0.57
N GLY A 223 5.08 -11.99 -0.73
CA GLY A 223 4.41 -11.33 -1.85
C GLY A 223 4.97 -9.94 -2.22
N LEU A 224 6.11 -9.56 -1.65
CA LEU A 224 6.86 -8.36 -2.03
C LEU A 224 8.14 -8.76 -2.76
N LEU A 225 8.34 -8.21 -3.95
CA LEU A 225 9.62 -8.28 -4.65
C LEU A 225 10.44 -7.06 -4.26
N THR A 226 11.53 -7.27 -3.53
CA THR A 226 12.43 -6.23 -3.03
C THR A 226 13.68 -6.17 -3.86
N ILE A 227 14.06 -4.98 -4.33
CA ILE A 227 15.23 -4.72 -5.15
C ILE A 227 16.05 -3.63 -4.49
N ALA A 228 17.26 -3.96 -4.03
CA ALA A 228 18.18 -3.00 -3.43
C ALA A 228 19.22 -2.53 -4.46
N VAL A 229 19.25 -1.22 -4.70
CA VAL A 229 20.19 -0.55 -5.61
C VAL A 229 21.04 0.40 -4.79
N THR A 230 22.35 0.12 -4.68
CA THR A 230 23.30 0.88 -3.88
C THR A 230 24.05 1.91 -4.71
N ASP A 231 24.69 2.85 -4.03
CA ASP A 231 25.60 3.84 -4.61
C ASP A 231 25.00 4.72 -5.72
N VAL A 232 23.69 4.96 -5.66
CA VAL A 232 22.97 5.85 -6.59
C VAL A 232 23.30 7.30 -6.26
N LYS A 233 23.86 8.03 -7.21
CA LYS A 233 24.20 9.46 -7.06
C LYS A 233 23.01 10.33 -7.48
N PRO A 234 22.94 11.59 -7.02
CA PRO A 234 21.82 12.50 -7.35
C PRO A 234 21.58 12.70 -8.85
N GLN A 235 22.62 12.59 -9.67
CA GLN A 235 22.52 12.73 -11.13
C GLN A 235 22.18 11.45 -11.88
N ASP A 236 22.08 10.31 -11.19
CA ASP A 236 21.85 9.02 -11.84
C ASP A 236 20.36 8.80 -12.13
N THR A 237 20.10 8.09 -13.21
CA THR A 237 18.79 7.52 -13.52
C THR A 237 18.82 6.03 -13.18
N VAL A 238 17.90 5.60 -12.31
CA VAL A 238 17.69 4.17 -12.04
C VAL A 238 16.45 3.71 -12.79
N THR A 239 16.57 2.61 -13.52
CA THR A 239 15.44 1.96 -14.20
C THR A 239 15.36 0.51 -13.76
N ILE A 240 14.19 0.10 -13.29
CA ILE A 240 13.89 -1.28 -12.91
C ILE A 240 12.86 -1.81 -13.90
N CYS A 241 13.19 -2.92 -14.55
CA CYS A 241 12.33 -3.59 -15.51
C CYS A 241 11.88 -4.94 -14.94
N LEU A 242 10.57 -5.11 -14.78
CA LEU A 242 9.96 -6.39 -14.45
C LEU A 242 9.78 -7.23 -15.71
N PRO A 243 9.61 -8.57 -15.61
CA PRO A 243 9.22 -9.42 -16.74
C PRO A 243 7.96 -8.92 -17.45
N GLU A 244 7.92 -9.07 -18.78
CA GLU A 244 6.78 -8.61 -19.60
C GLU A 244 5.46 -9.30 -19.24
N ASP A 245 5.52 -10.55 -18.76
CA ASP A 245 4.39 -11.36 -18.33
C ASP A 245 3.94 -11.08 -16.88
N THR A 246 4.51 -10.06 -16.23
CA THR A 246 4.11 -9.65 -14.89
C THR A 246 2.66 -9.17 -14.88
N GLU A 247 1.86 -9.76 -14.01
CA GLU A 247 0.45 -9.41 -13.79
C GLU A 247 0.22 -8.92 -12.35
N ILE A 248 -1.00 -8.43 -12.08
CA ILE A 248 -1.47 -8.24 -10.70
C ILE A 248 -1.60 -9.63 -10.06
N ALA A 249 -1.06 -9.77 -8.85
CA ALA A 249 -1.15 -11.00 -8.07
C ALA A 249 -2.59 -11.33 -7.69
N LYS A 250 -2.83 -12.56 -7.27
CA LYS A 250 -4.12 -13.01 -6.74
C LYS A 250 -4.00 -13.25 -5.25
N ASN A 251 -5.08 -12.99 -4.52
CA ASN A 251 -5.14 -13.29 -3.10
C ASN A 251 -4.98 -14.79 -2.83
N ASP A 252 -4.19 -15.14 -1.83
CA ASP A 252 -4.19 -16.49 -1.25
C ASP A 252 -5.38 -16.62 -0.29
N VAL A 253 -6.56 -16.83 -0.85
CA VAL A 253 -7.81 -16.93 -0.10
C VAL A 253 -7.83 -18.12 0.85
N MET A 254 -7.16 -19.23 0.50
CA MET A 254 -7.14 -20.42 1.34
C MET A 254 -6.37 -20.19 2.63
N THR A 255 -5.13 -19.72 2.55
CA THR A 255 -4.31 -19.44 3.73
C THR A 255 -4.98 -18.44 4.65
N ARG A 256 -5.61 -17.40 4.12
CA ARG A 256 -6.30 -16.38 4.91
C ARG A 256 -7.57 -16.89 5.59
N ALA A 257 -8.40 -17.65 4.88
CA ALA A 257 -9.59 -18.26 5.46
C ALA A 257 -9.23 -19.27 6.54
N MET A 258 -8.17 -20.04 6.35
CA MET A 258 -7.67 -20.98 7.37
C MET A 258 -7.12 -20.25 8.60
N ASP A 259 -6.40 -19.14 8.44
CA ASP A 259 -5.94 -18.31 9.54
C ASP A 259 -7.12 -17.74 10.35
N LEU A 260 -8.16 -17.22 9.66
CA LEU A 260 -9.38 -16.77 10.30
C LEU A 260 -10.02 -17.88 11.14
N LEU A 261 -10.17 -19.08 10.57
CA LEU A 261 -10.76 -20.22 11.25
C LEU A 261 -9.93 -20.68 12.46
N LEU A 262 -8.61 -20.65 12.35
CA LEU A 262 -7.72 -21.03 13.44
C LEU A 262 -7.97 -20.18 14.68
N HIS A 263 -8.11 -18.86 14.49
CA HIS A 263 -8.26 -17.89 15.57
C HIS A 263 -9.72 -17.67 16.02
N ALA A 264 -10.71 -18.03 15.20
CA ALA A 264 -12.12 -17.87 15.55
C ALA A 264 -12.52 -18.77 16.75
N GLU A 265 -13.31 -18.21 17.68
CA GLU A 265 -13.88 -18.92 18.84
C GLU A 265 -15.23 -19.55 18.47
N ILE A 266 -15.20 -20.56 17.61
CA ILE A 266 -16.34 -21.36 17.18
C ILE A 266 -16.12 -22.84 17.44
N SER A 267 -17.18 -23.65 17.31
CA SER A 267 -17.06 -25.09 17.53
C SER A 267 -16.07 -25.74 16.57
N TYR A 268 -15.35 -26.74 17.04
CA TYR A 268 -14.42 -27.50 16.18
C TYR A 268 -15.12 -28.13 14.97
N ILE A 269 -16.33 -28.64 15.16
CA ILE A 269 -17.15 -29.21 14.09
C ILE A 269 -17.44 -28.18 13.00
N THR A 270 -17.79 -26.94 13.40
CA THR A 270 -18.04 -25.85 12.47
C THR A 270 -16.77 -25.47 11.70
N LYS A 271 -15.61 -25.40 12.39
CA LYS A 271 -14.31 -25.17 11.73
C LYS A 271 -14.02 -26.21 10.67
N GLU A 272 -14.18 -27.49 11.01
CA GLU A 272 -13.95 -28.60 10.09
C GLU A 272 -14.88 -28.57 8.88
N GLN A 273 -16.16 -28.28 9.09
CA GLN A 273 -17.13 -28.14 8.00
C GLN A 273 -16.76 -27.00 7.04
N ILE A 274 -16.38 -25.84 7.55
CA ILE A 274 -15.95 -24.70 6.74
C ILE A 274 -14.64 -25.02 6.02
N ALA A 275 -13.65 -25.61 6.69
CA ALA A 275 -12.38 -25.99 6.07
C ALA A 275 -12.59 -26.98 4.91
N ASN A 276 -13.44 -27.98 5.10
CA ASN A 276 -13.80 -28.94 4.02
C ASN A 276 -14.51 -28.25 2.87
N LEU A 277 -15.37 -27.25 3.16
CA LEU A 277 -16.04 -26.47 2.14
C LEU A 277 -15.05 -25.61 1.34
N LEU A 278 -14.11 -24.94 2.00
CA LEU A 278 -13.05 -24.15 1.35
C LEU A 278 -12.22 -25.02 0.38
N HIS A 279 -11.81 -26.21 0.83
CA HIS A 279 -11.09 -27.15 -0.03
C HIS A 279 -11.94 -27.62 -1.23
N LYS A 280 -13.23 -27.89 -1.01
CA LYS A 280 -14.14 -28.31 -2.09
C LYS A 280 -14.44 -27.21 -3.09
N ALA A 281 -14.54 -25.97 -2.62
CA ALA A 281 -14.83 -24.81 -3.45
C ALA A 281 -13.68 -24.47 -4.42
N ASP A 282 -12.44 -24.81 -4.06
CA ASP A 282 -11.25 -24.63 -4.90
C ASP A 282 -11.18 -23.23 -5.56
N GLY A 283 -11.33 -22.20 -4.74
CA GLY A 283 -11.32 -20.80 -5.19
C GLY A 283 -12.59 -20.31 -5.92
N LYS A 284 -13.62 -21.14 -6.04
CA LYS A 284 -14.90 -20.74 -6.65
C LYS A 284 -15.78 -19.99 -5.66
N VAL A 285 -15.58 -18.68 -5.56
CA VAL A 285 -16.24 -17.80 -4.58
C VAL A 285 -17.77 -17.92 -4.61
N ALA A 286 -18.38 -18.03 -5.78
CA ALA A 286 -19.85 -18.17 -5.90
C ALA A 286 -20.39 -19.44 -5.22
N ILE A 287 -19.68 -20.57 -5.35
CA ILE A 287 -20.03 -21.82 -4.70
C ILE A 287 -19.84 -21.68 -3.18
N LEU A 288 -18.72 -21.14 -2.76
CA LEU A 288 -18.43 -20.90 -1.37
C LEU A 288 -19.51 -20.02 -0.73
N ALA A 289 -19.86 -18.91 -1.35
CA ALA A 289 -20.88 -17.99 -0.86
C ALA A 289 -22.25 -18.68 -0.70
N ALA A 290 -22.68 -19.47 -1.68
CA ALA A 290 -23.95 -20.19 -1.64
C ALA A 290 -24.00 -21.23 -0.51
N GLU A 291 -22.93 -21.99 -0.34
CA GLU A 291 -22.84 -23.03 0.70
C GLU A 291 -22.74 -22.40 2.11
N LEU A 292 -21.95 -21.33 2.28
CA LEU A 292 -21.86 -20.59 3.55
C LEU A 292 -23.21 -19.97 3.96
N GLN A 293 -24.06 -19.60 2.99
CA GLN A 293 -25.40 -19.12 3.29
C GLN A 293 -26.34 -20.22 3.83
N SER A 294 -26.12 -21.45 3.44
CA SER A 294 -26.91 -22.60 3.93
C SER A 294 -26.52 -23.06 5.32
N MET A 295 -25.36 -22.63 5.83
CA MET A 295 -24.85 -22.99 7.15
C MET A 295 -25.40 -22.05 8.24
N GLU A 296 -25.61 -22.56 9.43
CA GLU A 296 -25.96 -21.75 10.63
C GLU A 296 -24.70 -21.05 11.16
N LEU A 297 -24.29 -19.97 10.49
CA LEU A 297 -23.16 -19.12 10.86
C LEU A 297 -23.64 -17.72 11.24
N SER A 298 -22.90 -17.04 12.10
CA SER A 298 -23.10 -15.62 12.34
C SER A 298 -22.89 -14.81 11.04
N ASN A 299 -23.56 -13.68 10.91
CA ASN A 299 -23.36 -12.81 9.76
C ASN A 299 -21.94 -12.28 9.68
N ASP A 300 -21.28 -12.05 10.82
CA ASP A 300 -19.92 -11.55 10.89
C ASP A 300 -18.91 -12.63 10.49
N LEU A 301 -19.08 -13.88 10.91
CA LEU A 301 -18.21 -14.97 10.46
C LEU A 301 -18.33 -15.19 8.95
N ARG A 302 -19.58 -15.19 8.45
CA ARG A 302 -19.83 -15.32 7.00
C ARG A 302 -19.21 -14.16 6.24
N GLY A 303 -19.37 -12.92 6.74
CA GLY A 303 -18.79 -11.73 6.12
C GLY A 303 -17.26 -11.78 6.09
N ALA A 304 -16.62 -12.19 7.18
CA ALA A 304 -15.17 -12.31 7.26
C ALA A 304 -14.58 -13.40 6.35
N LEU A 305 -15.34 -14.48 6.12
CA LEU A 305 -14.92 -15.55 5.17
C LEU A 305 -15.09 -15.13 3.70
N LEU A 306 -15.93 -14.12 3.43
CA LEU A 306 -16.21 -13.61 2.07
C LEU A 306 -15.45 -12.31 1.75
N GLU A 307 -14.77 -11.72 2.73
CA GLU A 307 -13.84 -10.63 2.50
C GLU A 307 -12.70 -11.05 1.57
#